data_c00eb49f34acd758a054eca56bb71ac6
#
_entry.id   c00eb49f34acd758a054eca56bb71ac6
#
_cell.length_a   1.000
_cell.length_b   1.000
_cell.length_c   1.000
_cell.angle_alpha   90.00
_cell.angle_beta   90.00
_cell.angle_gamma   90.00
#
_symmetry.space_group_name_H-M   'P 1'
#
loop_
_entity.id
_entity.type
_entity.pdbx_description
1 polymer ?
#
loop_
_entity_poly.entity_id
_entity_poly.type
_entity_poly.pdbx_seq_one_letter_code
_entity_poly.pdbx_strand_id
1 'polypeptide(L)'
;MLFSEYITIFADAVGGLTQKTKHPMRCKPSTNTKLTLFIVLLLVIDQAVKFTVKLNMELYQSIPVFGNWFIIHFIENPGAAFGMQLGGTWGKLLLSLIRIAAIVLIAWYLHRLVKKSAPTGVLVGGALILAGAIGNMIDSAFYGLIFSESTPYAAATLFPEGGGYAPFLHGKVVDMLYFPIINSTWPDWMPLIGGREFTFFSPVFNIADSYITVAVFYIILFQRKFFLK
;
A
#
# COMPACT_ATOMS: atom_id res chain seq x y z
N MET A 1 35.72 -15.39 -69.69
CA MET A 1 34.87 -14.17 -69.54
C MET A 1 33.44 -14.50 -69.04
N LEU A 2 32.93 -15.69 -69.26
CA LEU A 2 31.56 -16.08 -68.86
C LEU A 2 31.43 -16.57 -67.37
N PHE A 3 32.51 -16.92 -66.70
CA PHE A 3 32.46 -17.44 -65.33
C PHE A 3 32.39 -16.38 -64.24
N SER A 4 32.83 -15.12 -64.56
CA SER A 4 32.76 -13.98 -63.66
C SER A 4 31.35 -13.40 -63.49
N GLU A 5 30.55 -13.47 -64.56
CA GLU A 5 29.17 -12.96 -64.47
C GLU A 5 28.23 -13.86 -63.66
N TYR A 6 28.41 -15.17 -63.69
CA TYR A 6 27.64 -16.12 -62.87
C TYR A 6 27.90 -15.98 -61.38
N ILE A 7 29.14 -15.64 -60.98
CA ILE A 7 29.51 -15.45 -59.58
C ILE A 7 28.86 -14.17 -59.03
N THR A 8 28.78 -13.12 -59.85
CA THR A 8 28.17 -11.87 -59.43
C THR A 8 26.65 -11.99 -59.27
N ILE A 9 25.97 -12.70 -60.21
CA ILE A 9 24.53 -12.98 -60.12
C ILE A 9 24.20 -13.84 -58.90
N PHE A 10 25.07 -14.80 -58.54
CA PHE A 10 24.86 -15.67 -57.40
C PHE A 10 25.11 -14.90 -56.08
N ALA A 11 26.07 -13.99 -56.04
CA ALA A 11 26.34 -13.15 -54.87
C ALA A 11 25.19 -12.17 -54.59
N ASP A 12 24.59 -11.58 -55.63
CA ASP A 12 23.42 -10.70 -55.48
C ASP A 12 22.15 -11.45 -55.09
N ALA A 13 21.98 -12.68 -55.57
CA ALA A 13 20.85 -13.54 -55.18
C ALA A 13 20.94 -14.02 -53.73
N VAL A 14 22.17 -14.24 -53.19
CA VAL A 14 22.39 -14.63 -51.78
C VAL A 14 22.42 -13.41 -50.87
N GLY A 15 22.88 -12.26 -51.37
CA GLY A 15 22.87 -10.98 -50.61
C GLY A 15 21.47 -10.39 -50.33
N GLY A 16 20.49 -10.77 -51.18
CA GLY A 16 19.09 -10.35 -50.98
C GLY A 16 18.32 -11.07 -49.87
N LEU A 17 18.90 -12.10 -49.25
CA LEU A 17 18.28 -12.88 -48.16
C LEU A 17 18.67 -12.45 -46.77
N THR A 18 19.43 -11.36 -46.62
CA THR A 18 19.57 -10.72 -45.32
C THR A 18 18.28 -10.01 -44.96
N GLN A 19 17.28 -10.80 -44.53
CA GLN A 19 16.15 -10.26 -43.79
C GLN A 19 16.71 -9.36 -42.69
N LYS A 20 16.48 -8.04 -42.80
CA LYS A 20 16.53 -7.13 -41.66
C LYS A 20 15.66 -7.73 -40.57
N THR A 21 16.25 -8.46 -39.65
CA THR A 21 15.58 -8.81 -38.42
C THR A 21 15.11 -7.50 -37.79
N LYS A 22 13.83 -7.21 -37.96
CA LYS A 22 13.19 -6.13 -37.19
C LYS A 22 13.41 -6.51 -35.72
N HIS A 23 14.37 -5.87 -35.08
CA HIS A 23 14.45 -5.87 -33.61
C HIS A 23 13.02 -5.65 -33.11
N PRO A 24 12.49 -6.52 -32.24
CA PRO A 24 11.17 -6.27 -31.67
C PRO A 24 11.22 -4.87 -31.06
N MET A 25 10.41 -3.96 -31.57
CA MET A 25 10.28 -2.62 -31.00
C MET A 25 9.88 -2.82 -29.54
N ARG A 26 10.80 -2.63 -28.61
CA ARG A 26 10.51 -2.58 -27.19
C ARG A 26 9.59 -1.38 -27.00
N CYS A 27 8.27 -1.60 -27.07
CA CYS A 27 7.29 -0.60 -26.72
C CYS A 27 7.59 -0.13 -25.29
N LYS A 28 8.07 1.10 -25.14
CA LYS A 28 8.25 1.69 -23.81
C LYS A 28 6.86 1.75 -23.15
N PRO A 29 6.69 1.20 -21.96
CA PRO A 29 5.39 1.19 -21.31
C PRO A 29 4.89 2.62 -21.12
N SER A 30 3.59 2.83 -21.36
CA SER A 30 2.95 4.13 -21.18
C SER A 30 3.05 4.59 -19.71
N THR A 31 2.88 5.89 -19.46
CA THR A 31 2.86 6.44 -18.08
C THR A 31 1.79 5.76 -17.23
N ASN A 32 0.61 5.48 -17.80
CA ASN A 32 -0.44 4.72 -17.11
C ASN A 32 0.04 3.33 -16.71
N THR A 33 0.67 2.58 -17.65
CA THR A 33 1.19 1.24 -17.36
C THR A 33 2.22 1.25 -16.24
N LYS A 34 3.14 2.22 -16.24
CA LYS A 34 4.15 2.35 -15.19
C LYS A 34 3.54 2.64 -13.82
N LEU A 35 2.56 3.55 -13.76
CA LEU A 35 1.86 3.87 -12.52
C LEU A 35 1.03 2.68 -12.01
N THR A 36 0.34 1.97 -12.90
CA THR A 36 -0.41 0.77 -12.52
C THR A 36 0.52 -0.30 -11.96
N LEU A 37 1.64 -0.59 -12.62
CA LEU A 37 2.62 -1.55 -12.12
C LEU A 37 3.22 -1.12 -10.77
N PHE A 38 3.46 0.17 -10.59
CA PHE A 38 3.94 0.73 -9.33
C PHE A 38 2.92 0.55 -8.21
N ILE A 39 1.63 0.89 -8.46
CA ILE A 39 0.54 0.69 -7.48
C ILE A 39 0.41 -0.80 -7.12
N VAL A 40 0.43 -1.69 -8.11
CA VAL A 40 0.34 -3.14 -7.87
C VAL A 40 1.52 -3.62 -7.02
N LEU A 41 2.74 -3.17 -7.30
CA LEU A 41 3.92 -3.51 -6.50
C LEU A 41 3.74 -3.07 -5.03
N LEU A 42 3.29 -1.85 -4.79
CA LEU A 42 3.04 -1.32 -3.44
C LEU A 42 1.97 -2.14 -2.71
N LEU A 43 0.89 -2.52 -3.40
CA LEU A 43 -0.16 -3.37 -2.84
C LEU A 43 0.37 -4.77 -2.49
N VAL A 44 1.19 -5.37 -3.35
CA VAL A 44 1.80 -6.68 -3.06
C VAL A 44 2.68 -6.61 -1.82
N ILE A 45 3.49 -5.55 -1.67
CA ILE A 45 4.33 -5.36 -0.48
C ILE A 45 3.48 -5.20 0.78
N ASP A 46 2.46 -4.32 0.76
CA ASP A 46 1.57 -4.09 1.90
C ASP A 46 0.87 -5.39 2.32
N GLN A 47 0.24 -6.06 1.37
CA GLN A 47 -0.51 -7.28 1.65
C GLN A 47 0.39 -8.43 2.09
N ALA A 48 1.58 -8.59 1.50
CA ALA A 48 2.53 -9.63 1.92
C ALA A 48 2.93 -9.47 3.40
N VAL A 49 3.22 -8.23 3.84
CA VAL A 49 3.55 -7.96 5.25
C VAL A 49 2.35 -8.20 6.16
N LYS A 50 1.16 -7.72 5.79
CA LYS A 50 -0.07 -7.91 6.57
C LYS A 50 -0.43 -9.39 6.70
N PHE A 51 -0.33 -10.18 5.62
CA PHE A 51 -0.54 -11.63 5.68
C PHE A 51 0.49 -12.30 6.59
N THR A 52 1.77 -11.92 6.47
CA THR A 52 2.83 -12.48 7.31
C THR A 52 2.55 -12.23 8.79
N VAL A 53 2.20 -10.99 9.16
CA VAL A 53 1.86 -10.65 10.55
C VAL A 53 0.64 -11.43 11.02
N LYS A 54 -0.45 -11.42 10.27
CA LYS A 54 -1.72 -12.03 10.68
C LYS A 54 -1.65 -13.55 10.83
N LEU A 55 -0.84 -14.23 10.02
CA LEU A 55 -0.69 -15.69 10.04
C LEU A 55 0.36 -16.20 11.04
N ASN A 56 1.26 -15.32 11.52
CA ASN A 56 2.39 -15.76 12.35
C ASN A 56 2.45 -15.06 13.73
N MET A 57 1.61 -14.06 13.97
CA MET A 57 1.59 -13.35 15.25
C MET A 57 0.23 -13.49 15.95
N GLU A 58 0.27 -13.59 17.27
CA GLU A 58 -0.90 -13.48 18.13
C GLU A 58 -1.33 -12.02 18.25
N LEU A 59 -2.63 -11.78 18.45
CA LEU A 59 -3.14 -10.43 18.63
C LEU A 59 -2.50 -9.78 19.88
N TYR A 60 -2.03 -8.55 19.75
CA TYR A 60 -1.26 -7.77 20.73
C TYR A 60 0.18 -8.24 20.96
N GLN A 61 0.65 -9.25 20.27
CA GLN A 61 2.05 -9.66 20.34
C GLN A 61 2.98 -8.52 19.88
N SER A 62 4.12 -8.40 20.54
CA SER A 62 5.16 -7.41 20.25
C SER A 62 6.49 -8.09 19.99
N ILE A 63 7.15 -7.74 18.89
CA ILE A 63 8.48 -8.23 18.51
C ILE A 63 9.39 -7.01 18.34
N PRO A 64 10.36 -6.77 19.25
CA PRO A 64 11.34 -5.69 19.09
C PRO A 64 12.21 -5.95 17.85
N VAL A 65 12.33 -4.94 16.97
CA VAL A 65 13.17 -5.02 15.77
C VAL A 65 14.48 -4.25 16.00
N PHE A 66 14.38 -3.01 16.48
CA PHE A 66 15.55 -2.20 16.83
C PHE A 66 15.36 -1.59 18.22
N GLY A 67 15.99 -2.21 19.20
CA GLY A 67 15.87 -1.76 20.60
C GLY A 67 14.41 -1.59 21.03
N ASN A 68 14.13 -0.51 21.74
CA ASN A 68 12.78 -0.21 22.23
C ASN A 68 12.05 0.86 21.40
N TRP A 69 12.66 1.32 20.29
CA TRP A 69 12.10 2.44 19.53
C TRP A 69 11.41 2.00 18.21
N PHE A 70 11.66 0.78 17.72
CA PHE A 70 10.93 0.18 16.62
C PHE A 70 10.52 -1.25 16.95
N ILE A 71 9.23 -1.47 17.00
CA ILE A 71 8.59 -2.71 17.43
C ILE A 71 7.57 -3.10 16.37
N ILE A 72 7.51 -4.37 16.00
CA ILE A 72 6.36 -4.93 15.30
C ILE A 72 5.34 -5.31 16.38
N HIS A 73 4.24 -4.58 16.45
CA HIS A 73 3.15 -4.77 17.42
C HIS A 73 1.85 -5.03 16.68
N PHE A 74 1.36 -6.25 16.72
CA PHE A 74 0.18 -6.63 15.95
C PHE A 74 -1.11 -6.18 16.65
N ILE A 75 -1.85 -5.32 15.97
CA ILE A 75 -3.22 -4.95 16.35
C ILE A 75 -4.16 -5.04 15.14
N GLU A 76 -5.44 -5.25 15.44
CA GLU A 76 -6.52 -5.21 14.44
C GLU A 76 -7.39 -3.99 14.66
N ASN A 77 -7.43 -3.11 13.65
CA ASN A 77 -8.19 -1.88 13.68
C ASN A 77 -9.56 -2.08 12.99
N PRO A 78 -10.67 -1.98 13.71
CA PRO A 78 -11.99 -2.09 13.09
C PRO A 78 -12.34 -0.91 12.18
N GLY A 79 -11.39 0.00 11.92
CA GLY A 79 -11.59 1.18 11.10
C GLY A 79 -11.98 2.42 11.91
N ALA A 80 -11.82 2.37 13.23
CA ALA A 80 -12.02 3.55 14.08
C ALA A 80 -10.87 4.53 13.90
N ALA A 81 -11.16 5.78 13.54
CA ALA A 81 -10.21 6.87 13.67
C ALA A 81 -10.26 7.33 15.15
N PHE A 82 -9.11 7.32 15.84
CA PHE A 82 -8.98 7.76 17.24
C PHE A 82 -9.89 7.05 18.25
N GLY A 83 -10.20 5.75 18.05
CA GLY A 83 -11.02 4.96 18.97
C GLY A 83 -12.53 5.22 18.88
N MET A 84 -12.98 6.11 18.01
CA MET A 84 -14.41 6.36 17.81
C MET A 84 -15.03 5.31 16.87
N GLN A 85 -15.72 4.34 17.44
CA GLN A 85 -16.59 3.43 16.67
C GLN A 85 -17.92 4.16 16.39
N LEU A 86 -18.09 4.64 15.17
CA LEU A 86 -19.36 5.19 14.74
C LEU A 86 -20.37 4.04 14.57
N GLY A 87 -21.35 3.93 15.50
CA GLY A 87 -22.58 3.22 15.25
C GLY A 87 -22.53 1.70 14.98
N GLY A 88 -21.60 0.95 15.55
CA GLY A 88 -21.56 -0.53 15.41
C GLY A 88 -21.38 -1.00 13.96
N THR A 89 -22.13 -2.03 13.55
CA THR A 89 -22.06 -2.65 12.22
C THR A 89 -22.36 -1.68 11.07
N TRP A 90 -23.35 -0.80 11.25
CA TRP A 90 -23.72 0.22 10.27
C TRP A 90 -22.66 1.29 10.09
N GLY A 91 -22.00 1.72 11.17
CA GLY A 91 -20.92 2.70 11.10
C GLY A 91 -19.71 2.17 10.33
N LYS A 92 -19.41 0.89 10.49
CA LYS A 92 -18.33 0.24 9.75
C LYS A 92 -18.64 0.12 8.25
N LEU A 93 -19.87 -0.26 7.89
CA LEU A 93 -20.30 -0.29 6.50
C LEU A 93 -20.22 1.10 5.86
N LEU A 94 -20.74 2.13 6.55
CA LEU A 94 -20.67 3.51 6.07
C LEU A 94 -19.22 3.97 5.85
N LEU A 95 -18.33 3.68 6.78
CA LEU A 95 -16.90 4.00 6.65
C LEU A 95 -16.26 3.29 5.44
N SER A 96 -16.60 2.01 5.21
CA SER A 96 -16.12 1.26 4.05
C SER A 96 -16.63 1.87 2.73
N LEU A 97 -17.89 2.28 2.68
CA LEU A 97 -18.47 2.95 1.50
C LEU A 97 -17.81 4.32 1.23
N ILE A 98 -17.55 5.12 2.27
CA ILE A 98 -16.83 6.39 2.15
C ILE A 98 -15.40 6.15 1.61
N ARG A 99 -14.70 5.13 2.09
CA ARG A 99 -13.37 4.74 1.59
C ARG A 99 -13.42 4.34 0.12
N ILE A 100 -14.40 3.54 -0.30
CA ILE A 100 -14.59 3.18 -1.72
C ILE A 100 -14.81 4.42 -2.57
N ALA A 101 -15.69 5.33 -2.15
CA ALA A 101 -15.94 6.58 -2.86
C ALA A 101 -14.64 7.42 -2.98
N ALA A 102 -13.86 7.53 -1.90
CA ALA A 102 -12.59 8.23 -1.90
C ALA A 102 -11.58 7.59 -2.87
N ILE A 103 -11.46 6.25 -2.88
CA ILE A 103 -10.59 5.51 -3.82
C ILE A 103 -10.97 5.81 -5.27
N VAL A 104 -12.27 5.77 -5.60
CA VAL A 104 -12.76 6.07 -6.96
C VAL A 104 -12.42 7.51 -7.35
N LEU A 105 -12.64 8.48 -6.46
CA LEU A 105 -12.31 9.89 -6.71
C LEU A 105 -10.80 10.11 -6.90
N ILE A 106 -9.97 9.49 -6.06
CA ILE A 106 -8.51 9.60 -6.16
C ILE A 106 -8.02 8.97 -7.48
N ALA A 107 -8.52 7.79 -7.84
CA ALA A 107 -8.18 7.11 -9.08
C ALA A 107 -8.58 7.93 -10.32
N TRP A 108 -9.80 8.47 -10.33
CA TRP A 108 -10.27 9.35 -11.38
C TRP A 108 -9.42 10.62 -11.50
N TYR A 109 -9.10 11.25 -10.38
CA TYR A 109 -8.27 12.46 -10.36
C TYR A 109 -6.85 12.17 -10.84
N LEU A 110 -6.24 11.08 -10.38
CA LEU A 110 -4.91 10.63 -10.83
C LEU A 110 -4.90 10.37 -12.34
N HIS A 111 -5.93 9.71 -12.87
CA HIS A 111 -6.07 9.51 -14.31
C HIS A 111 -6.15 10.84 -15.09
N ARG A 112 -6.87 11.83 -14.57
CA ARG A 112 -6.89 13.19 -15.15
C ARG A 112 -5.54 13.88 -15.10
N LEU A 113 -4.78 13.71 -14.01
CA LEU A 113 -3.43 14.26 -13.88
C LEU A 113 -2.48 13.65 -14.90
N VAL A 114 -2.57 12.35 -15.17
CA VAL A 114 -1.78 11.69 -16.22
C VAL A 114 -2.12 12.28 -17.60
N LYS A 115 -3.40 12.44 -17.92
CA LYS A 115 -3.83 13.05 -19.19
C LYS A 115 -3.35 14.49 -19.37
N LYS A 116 -3.19 15.24 -18.28
CA LYS A 116 -2.66 16.60 -18.27
C LYS A 116 -1.12 16.65 -18.23
N SER A 117 -0.44 15.52 -18.32
CA SER A 117 1.02 15.42 -18.22
C SER A 117 1.58 16.10 -16.97
N ALA A 118 0.92 15.89 -15.82
CA ALA A 118 1.36 16.42 -14.55
C ALA A 118 2.79 15.95 -14.19
N PRO A 119 3.55 16.69 -13.37
CA PRO A 119 4.89 16.32 -12.95
C PRO A 119 4.93 14.92 -12.33
N THR A 120 5.99 14.17 -12.63
CA THR A 120 6.15 12.78 -12.15
C THR A 120 6.01 12.69 -10.63
N GLY A 121 6.55 13.67 -9.87
CA GLY A 121 6.41 13.69 -8.41
C GLY A 121 4.95 13.74 -7.93
N VAL A 122 4.10 14.53 -8.61
CA VAL A 122 2.65 14.58 -8.31
C VAL A 122 1.99 13.25 -8.60
N LEU A 123 2.34 12.60 -9.74
CA LEU A 123 1.79 11.31 -10.13
C LEU A 123 2.21 10.19 -9.16
N VAL A 124 3.48 10.17 -8.74
CA VAL A 124 3.99 9.21 -7.75
C VAL A 124 3.32 9.42 -6.38
N GLY A 125 3.20 10.67 -5.93
CA GLY A 125 2.47 10.97 -4.68
C GLY A 125 1.01 10.51 -4.74
N GLY A 126 0.31 10.79 -5.84
CA GLY A 126 -1.05 10.31 -6.05
C GLY A 126 -1.17 8.77 -6.10
N ALA A 127 -0.19 8.10 -6.70
CA ALA A 127 -0.12 6.64 -6.74
C ALA A 127 0.11 6.00 -5.35
N LEU A 128 0.96 6.61 -4.51
CA LEU A 128 1.18 6.20 -3.12
C LEU A 128 -0.10 6.33 -2.29
N ILE A 129 -0.81 7.47 -2.40
CA ILE A 129 -2.10 7.67 -1.70
C ILE A 129 -3.12 6.63 -2.15
N LEU A 130 -3.22 6.40 -3.47
CA LEU A 130 -4.16 5.43 -4.02
C LEU A 130 -3.84 4.00 -3.56
N ALA A 131 -2.56 3.61 -3.60
CA ALA A 131 -2.12 2.29 -3.14
C ALA A 131 -2.42 2.07 -1.66
N GLY A 132 -2.12 3.05 -0.79
CA GLY A 132 -2.42 2.98 0.63
C GLY A 132 -3.92 2.87 0.91
N ALA A 133 -4.74 3.69 0.24
CA ALA A 133 -6.19 3.62 0.38
C ALA A 133 -6.76 2.27 -0.06
N ILE A 134 -6.30 1.72 -1.19
CA ILE A 134 -6.70 0.40 -1.69
C ILE A 134 -6.21 -0.70 -0.74
N GLY A 135 -4.96 -0.65 -0.25
CA GLY A 135 -4.39 -1.64 0.68
C GLY A 135 -5.28 -1.82 1.91
N ASN A 136 -5.59 -0.73 2.61
CA ASN A 136 -6.48 -0.78 3.78
C ASN A 136 -7.93 -1.17 3.42
N MET A 137 -8.37 -0.89 2.19
CA MET A 137 -9.69 -1.31 1.73
C MET A 137 -9.74 -2.81 1.46
N ILE A 138 -8.67 -3.44 0.97
CA ILE A 138 -8.56 -4.89 0.79
C ILE A 138 -8.76 -5.60 2.12
N ASP A 139 -8.12 -5.16 3.20
CA ASP A 139 -8.29 -5.72 4.53
C ASP A 139 -9.76 -5.64 4.97
N SER A 140 -10.33 -4.44 4.87
CA SER A 140 -11.73 -4.20 5.26
C SER A 140 -12.74 -5.03 4.45
N ALA A 141 -12.46 -5.25 3.15
CA ALA A 141 -13.36 -5.98 2.27
C ALA A 141 -13.25 -7.49 2.45
N PHE A 142 -12.05 -8.02 2.56
CA PHE A 142 -11.81 -9.45 2.36
C PHE A 142 -11.29 -10.20 3.59
N TYR A 143 -10.59 -9.55 4.53
CA TYR A 143 -9.97 -10.26 5.65
C TYR A 143 -10.98 -10.94 6.56
N GLY A 144 -12.18 -10.32 6.73
CA GLY A 144 -13.28 -10.95 7.43
C GLY A 144 -13.72 -12.29 6.83
N LEU A 145 -13.64 -12.41 5.49
CA LEU A 145 -14.09 -13.60 4.77
C LEU A 145 -13.05 -14.72 4.74
N ILE A 146 -11.75 -14.37 4.66
CA ILE A 146 -10.69 -15.33 4.35
C ILE A 146 -9.87 -15.77 5.56
N PHE A 147 -9.93 -15.06 6.69
CA PHE A 147 -9.19 -15.40 7.89
C PHE A 147 -10.13 -15.80 9.05
N SER A 148 -9.63 -16.65 9.95
CA SER A 148 -10.21 -16.79 11.28
C SER A 148 -9.95 -15.55 12.14
N GLU A 149 -10.62 -15.42 13.26
CA GLU A 149 -10.34 -14.35 14.22
C GLU A 149 -8.95 -14.51 14.83
N SER A 150 -8.17 -13.42 14.90
CA SER A 150 -6.91 -13.39 15.65
C SER A 150 -7.22 -13.22 17.13
N THR A 151 -6.56 -13.99 17.98
CA THR A 151 -6.73 -13.92 19.44
C THR A 151 -5.38 -13.69 20.13
N PRO A 152 -5.36 -13.27 21.40
CA PRO A 152 -4.12 -13.18 22.19
C PRO A 152 -3.42 -14.53 22.45
N TYR A 153 -3.99 -15.63 22.00
CA TYR A 153 -3.51 -16.99 22.29
C TYR A 153 -3.23 -17.79 21.01
N ALA A 154 -3.66 -17.30 19.85
CA ALA A 154 -3.47 -17.98 18.58
C ALA A 154 -3.47 -17.00 17.41
N ALA A 155 -2.54 -17.20 16.47
CA ALA A 155 -2.54 -16.52 15.19
C ALA A 155 -3.75 -16.95 14.33
N ALA A 156 -4.15 -16.10 13.40
CA ALA A 156 -5.24 -16.44 12.49
C ALA A 156 -4.83 -17.56 11.52
N THR A 157 -5.83 -18.30 11.04
CA THR A 157 -5.68 -19.27 9.96
C THR A 157 -6.34 -18.77 8.69
N LEU A 158 -5.79 -19.18 7.54
CA LEU A 158 -6.34 -18.84 6.23
C LEU A 158 -7.40 -19.88 5.84
N PHE A 159 -8.55 -19.43 5.33
CA PHE A 159 -9.69 -20.25 4.90
C PHE A 159 -10.14 -21.27 5.96
N PRO A 160 -10.54 -20.83 7.17
CA PRO A 160 -10.98 -21.76 8.23
C PRO A 160 -12.25 -22.50 7.83
N GLU A 161 -12.39 -23.77 8.27
CA GLU A 161 -13.53 -24.64 7.93
C GLU A 161 -14.89 -24.05 8.33
N GLY A 162 -14.93 -23.24 9.41
CA GLY A 162 -16.15 -22.57 9.88
C GLY A 162 -16.48 -21.27 9.13
N GLY A 163 -15.70 -20.89 8.11
CA GLY A 163 -15.80 -19.59 7.45
C GLY A 163 -15.01 -18.49 8.17
N GLY A 164 -14.92 -17.30 7.55
CA GLY A 164 -14.18 -16.17 8.10
C GLY A 164 -14.87 -15.52 9.31
N TYR A 165 -14.14 -14.63 10.00
CA TYR A 165 -14.62 -13.99 11.24
C TYR A 165 -15.65 -12.86 11.03
N ALA A 166 -15.82 -12.36 9.80
CA ALA A 166 -16.76 -11.28 9.51
C ALA A 166 -17.22 -11.29 8.05
N PRO A 167 -18.40 -10.71 7.74
CA PRO A 167 -18.89 -10.60 6.38
C PRO A 167 -18.10 -9.57 5.55
N PHE A 168 -18.38 -9.54 4.23
CA PHE A 168 -17.79 -8.57 3.29
C PHE A 168 -17.89 -7.12 3.80
N LEU A 169 -16.83 -6.34 3.63
CA LEU A 169 -16.66 -4.96 4.12
C LEU A 169 -16.56 -4.80 5.65
N HIS A 170 -16.53 -5.88 6.40
CA HIS A 170 -16.44 -5.84 7.86
C HIS A 170 -15.09 -6.37 8.40
N GLY A 171 -14.12 -6.67 7.53
CA GLY A 171 -12.77 -7.06 7.90
C GLY A 171 -12.05 -5.96 8.72
N LYS A 172 -11.18 -6.32 9.63
CA LYS A 172 -10.35 -5.40 10.41
C LYS A 172 -9.06 -5.13 9.65
N VAL A 173 -8.56 -3.89 9.70
CA VAL A 173 -7.26 -3.51 9.12
C VAL A 173 -6.15 -4.03 10.03
N VAL A 174 -5.11 -4.60 9.43
CA VAL A 174 -3.94 -5.11 10.16
C VAL A 174 -2.91 -4.00 10.30
N ASP A 175 -2.65 -3.59 11.55
CA ASP A 175 -1.64 -2.60 11.92
C ASP A 175 -0.50 -3.28 12.67
N MET A 176 0.76 -2.85 12.45
CA MET A 176 1.92 -3.52 13.02
C MET A 176 3.14 -2.64 13.30
N LEU A 177 3.27 -1.48 12.67
CA LEU A 177 4.43 -0.60 12.84
C LEU A 177 4.23 0.28 14.06
N TYR A 178 5.05 0.10 15.07
CA TYR A 178 5.00 0.83 16.32
C TYR A 178 6.34 1.47 16.63
N PHE A 179 6.32 2.80 16.84
CA PHE A 179 7.50 3.60 17.13
C PHE A 179 7.33 4.39 18.43
N PRO A 180 7.45 3.76 19.60
CA PRO A 180 7.42 4.46 20.88
C PRO A 180 8.72 5.27 21.08
N ILE A 181 8.78 6.48 20.50
CA ILE A 181 10.03 7.26 20.43
C ILE A 181 10.50 7.67 21.80
N ILE A 182 9.58 8.10 22.68
CA ILE A 182 9.89 8.50 24.07
C ILE A 182 8.86 7.84 24.99
N ASN A 183 9.34 7.01 25.89
CA ASN A 183 8.58 6.52 27.04
C ASN A 183 9.09 7.23 28.27
N SER A 184 8.21 7.94 28.99
CA SER A 184 8.55 8.72 30.16
C SER A 184 7.37 8.79 31.11
N THR A 185 7.60 9.39 32.31
CA THR A 185 6.55 9.73 33.24
C THR A 185 6.40 11.22 33.32
N TRP A 186 5.16 11.72 33.48
CA TRP A 186 4.92 13.11 33.73
C TRP A 186 5.55 13.50 35.09
N PRO A 187 6.19 14.66 35.17
CA PRO A 187 6.74 15.12 36.47
C PRO A 187 5.67 15.17 37.55
N ASP A 188 6.02 14.74 38.79
CA ASP A 188 5.07 14.63 39.90
C ASP A 188 4.40 15.95 40.28
N TRP A 189 5.05 17.09 39.98
CA TRP A 189 4.49 18.42 40.24
C TRP A 189 3.34 18.82 39.31
N MET A 190 3.09 18.06 38.20
CA MET A 190 2.00 18.39 37.26
C MET A 190 0.64 18.00 37.83
N PRO A 191 -0.31 18.94 37.99
CA PRO A 191 -1.64 18.63 38.49
C PRO A 191 -2.37 17.70 37.51
N LEU A 192 -3.12 16.72 38.03
CA LEU A 192 -3.97 15.74 37.32
C LEU A 192 -3.24 14.65 36.60
N ILE A 193 -2.00 14.82 36.15
CA ILE A 193 -1.26 13.87 35.31
C ILE A 193 0.11 13.50 35.87
N GLY A 194 0.57 14.14 36.94
CA GLY A 194 1.87 13.84 37.60
C GLY A 194 2.01 12.36 37.94
N GLY A 195 3.18 11.78 37.71
CA GLY A 195 3.47 10.36 37.92
C GLY A 195 2.85 9.39 36.93
N ARG A 196 2.02 9.86 35.99
CA ARG A 196 1.45 8.98 34.92
C ARG A 196 2.47 8.74 33.84
N GLU A 197 2.52 7.50 33.36
CA GLU A 197 3.32 7.15 32.18
C GLU A 197 2.73 7.79 30.92
N PHE A 198 3.59 8.25 30.02
CA PHE A 198 3.21 8.68 28.70
C PHE A 198 4.19 8.15 27.65
N THR A 199 3.65 7.83 26.48
CA THR A 199 4.45 7.46 25.31
C THR A 199 4.25 8.52 24.24
N PHE A 200 5.35 9.17 23.85
CA PHE A 200 5.31 10.07 22.69
C PHE A 200 5.34 9.23 21.42
N PHE A 201 4.38 9.48 20.53
CA PHE A 201 4.10 8.74 19.32
C PHE A 201 3.68 7.28 19.59
N SER A 202 2.50 7.13 20.17
CA SER A 202 1.89 5.84 20.49
C SER A 202 1.04 5.17 19.37
N PRO A 203 0.69 5.83 18.24
CA PRO A 203 -0.10 5.15 17.21
C PRO A 203 0.66 3.98 16.59
N VAL A 204 -0.04 2.86 16.44
CA VAL A 204 0.38 1.74 15.61
C VAL A 204 -0.27 1.92 14.25
N PHE A 205 0.48 1.73 13.19
CA PHE A 205 0.02 1.91 11.81
C PHE A 205 0.62 0.82 10.89
N ASN A 206 0.28 0.82 9.62
CA ASN A 206 0.73 -0.17 8.65
C ASN A 206 1.49 0.46 7.48
N ILE A 207 1.93 -0.38 6.53
CA ILE A 207 2.69 0.06 5.35
C ILE A 207 1.83 0.94 4.45
N ALA A 208 0.54 0.63 4.28
CA ALA A 208 -0.39 1.45 3.48
C ALA A 208 -0.56 2.86 4.07
N ASP A 209 -0.63 3.00 5.40
CA ASP A 209 -0.67 4.30 6.10
C ASP A 209 0.63 5.07 5.92
N SER A 210 1.77 4.35 5.92
CA SER A 210 3.09 4.93 5.63
C SER A 210 3.13 5.53 4.22
N TYR A 211 2.58 4.83 3.21
CA TYR A 211 2.49 5.36 1.84
C TYR A 211 1.69 6.65 1.79
N ILE A 212 0.53 6.70 2.44
CA ILE A 212 -0.32 7.89 2.48
C ILE A 212 0.42 9.04 3.17
N THR A 213 0.99 8.79 4.34
CA THR A 213 1.69 9.79 5.14
C THR A 213 2.87 10.39 4.39
N VAL A 214 3.75 9.54 3.86
CA VAL A 214 4.92 9.98 3.06
C VAL A 214 4.47 10.77 1.84
N ALA A 215 3.44 10.32 1.13
CA ALA A 215 2.94 11.00 -0.06
C ALA A 215 2.37 12.38 0.27
N VAL A 216 1.59 12.51 1.34
CA VAL A 216 1.02 13.80 1.78
C VAL A 216 2.14 14.79 2.12
N PHE A 217 3.10 14.40 2.96
CA PHE A 217 4.24 15.26 3.28
C PHE A 217 5.07 15.60 2.04
N TYR A 218 5.34 14.63 1.16
CA TYR A 218 6.06 14.87 -0.07
C TYR A 218 5.35 15.87 -0.99
N ILE A 219 4.05 15.73 -1.16
CA ILE A 219 3.25 16.65 -1.99
C ILE A 219 3.28 18.05 -1.39
N ILE A 220 3.04 18.20 -0.10
CA ILE A 220 3.00 19.50 0.60
C ILE A 220 4.36 20.20 0.53
N LEU A 221 5.44 19.49 0.78
CA LEU A 221 6.78 20.09 0.84
C LEU A 221 7.37 20.38 -0.54
N PHE A 222 7.21 19.46 -1.50
CA PHE A 222 7.94 19.49 -2.76
C PHE A 222 7.06 19.77 -3.98
N GLN A 223 5.74 19.53 -3.91
CA GLN A 223 4.85 19.67 -5.07
C GLN A 223 3.78 20.77 -4.89
N ARG A 224 3.83 21.55 -3.82
CA ARG A 224 2.82 22.58 -3.51
C ARG A 224 2.62 23.59 -4.64
N LYS A 225 3.69 23.95 -5.37
CA LYS A 225 3.63 24.89 -6.49
C LYS A 225 2.72 24.42 -7.64
N PHE A 226 2.50 23.11 -7.76
CA PHE A 226 1.60 22.57 -8.78
C PHE A 226 0.13 22.85 -8.45
N PHE A 227 -0.25 22.87 -7.17
CA PHE A 227 -1.61 23.06 -6.70
C PHE A 227 -1.98 24.52 -6.44
N LEU A 228 -0.99 25.43 -6.41
CA LEU A 228 -1.20 26.85 -6.19
C LEU A 228 -1.31 27.66 -7.50
N LYS A 229 -1.26 27.00 -8.64
CA LYS A 229 -1.52 27.57 -9.97
C LYS A 229 -2.97 27.39 -10.36
#